data_077ccf4afd50b73719636a8ab27e32fc
#
_entry.id   077ccf4afd50b73719636a8ab27e32fc
#
_cell.length_a   1.000
_cell.length_b   1.000
_cell.length_c   1.000
_cell.angle_alpha   90.00
_cell.angle_beta   90.00
_cell.angle_gamma   90.00
#
_symmetry.space_group_name_H-M   'P 1'
#
loop_
_entity.id
_entity.type
_entity.pdbx_description
1 polymer ?
#
loop_
_entity_poly.entity_id
_entity_poly.type
_entity_poly.pdbx_seq_one_letter_code
_entity_poly.pdbx_strand_id
1 'polypeptide(L)'
;MEVVLANPRGFCAGVDRAIEIVEVALARYGAPIYVRHEIVHNQYVVDDLRAKGAVFIDDPADAPEGALLIYSAHGVSPAVREAARARGLRTIDGTCPLVTKVHVETLRMLNDGYEVVLVGHAGHVEVEGTQGHAPDRIHLIQDVADVAALEVRDPDKLGCVTQTTLSVDDTREVIEALAQRFPNIRLPRKDDICYATQNRQNAVKKLLDELTRKAGIAAHMVQNGDAIDPAWLAGVECVGVTASASTPELLVEQVVERLRKLSGGEVALRSLPQVDEGVAFQIPPELR
;
A
#
# COMPACT_ATOMS: atom_id res chain seq x y z
N MET A 1 -20.20 -13.25 -22.82
CA MET A 1 -18.87 -12.98 -22.26
C MET A 1 -18.82 -13.47 -20.82
N GLU A 2 -17.74 -14.11 -20.39
CA GLU A 2 -17.52 -14.47 -19.00
C GLU A 2 -16.69 -13.37 -18.30
N VAL A 3 -17.00 -13.03 -17.05
CA VAL A 3 -16.17 -12.18 -16.19
C VAL A 3 -15.76 -12.96 -14.96
N VAL A 4 -14.44 -13.04 -14.72
CA VAL A 4 -13.85 -13.76 -13.59
C VAL A 4 -13.24 -12.75 -12.63
N LEU A 5 -13.73 -12.72 -11.41
CA LEU A 5 -13.22 -11.84 -10.37
C LEU A 5 -12.10 -12.52 -9.58
N ALA A 6 -10.97 -11.84 -9.43
CA ALA A 6 -9.93 -12.27 -8.52
C ALA A 6 -10.43 -12.27 -7.06
N ASN A 7 -9.87 -13.16 -6.23
CA ASN A 7 -10.15 -13.20 -4.80
C ASN A 7 -8.89 -13.63 -4.04
N PRO A 8 -8.42 -12.85 -3.02
CA PRO A 8 -9.00 -11.58 -2.60
C PRO A 8 -8.73 -10.43 -3.59
N ARG A 9 -9.55 -9.38 -3.51
CA ARG A 9 -9.41 -8.10 -4.20
C ARG A 9 -9.93 -6.98 -3.29
N GLY A 10 -9.66 -5.73 -3.66
CA GLY A 10 -10.20 -4.58 -2.94
C GLY A 10 -9.58 -4.38 -1.54
N PHE A 11 -10.27 -3.67 -0.67
CA PHE A 11 -9.76 -3.20 0.61
C PHE A 11 -9.13 -4.30 1.46
N CYS A 12 -8.03 -3.95 2.13
CA CYS A 12 -7.41 -4.76 3.17
C CYS A 12 -7.69 -4.14 4.55
N ALA A 13 -7.49 -4.92 5.62
CA ALA A 13 -7.73 -4.45 6.98
C ALA A 13 -6.97 -3.15 7.35
N GLY A 14 -5.79 -2.92 6.75
CA GLY A 14 -5.03 -1.68 6.95
C GLY A 14 -5.71 -0.46 6.34
N VAL A 15 -6.26 -0.63 5.14
CA VAL A 15 -7.01 0.40 4.41
C VAL A 15 -8.34 0.69 5.10
N ASP A 16 -9.12 -0.34 5.41
CA ASP A 16 -10.39 -0.20 6.15
C ASP A 16 -10.19 0.60 7.44
N ARG A 17 -9.18 0.21 8.24
CA ARG A 17 -8.84 0.92 9.48
C ARG A 17 -8.47 2.38 9.23
N ALA A 18 -7.69 2.68 8.20
CA ALA A 18 -7.23 4.04 7.93
C ALA A 18 -8.40 4.96 7.53
N ILE A 19 -9.32 4.46 6.72
CA ILE A 19 -10.54 5.18 6.33
C ILE A 19 -11.44 5.39 7.56
N GLU A 20 -11.69 4.33 8.34
CA GLU A 20 -12.49 4.38 9.58
C GLU A 20 -11.96 5.42 10.56
N ILE A 21 -10.63 5.54 10.72
CA ILE A 21 -10.01 6.55 11.59
C ILE A 21 -10.42 7.97 11.18
N VAL A 22 -10.40 8.29 9.88
CA VAL A 22 -10.78 9.62 9.41
C VAL A 22 -12.28 9.86 9.58
N GLU A 23 -13.11 8.87 9.24
CA GLU A 23 -14.58 8.96 9.38
C GLU A 23 -15.02 9.14 10.83
N VAL A 24 -14.46 8.33 11.75
CA VAL A 24 -14.74 8.45 13.19
C VAL A 24 -14.25 9.79 13.74
N ALA A 25 -13.07 10.28 13.28
CA ALA A 25 -12.57 11.58 13.68
C ALA A 25 -13.47 12.71 13.20
N LEU A 26 -13.95 12.66 11.94
CA LEU A 26 -14.92 13.63 11.41
C LEU A 26 -16.24 13.62 12.21
N ALA A 27 -16.75 12.44 12.53
CA ALA A 27 -17.98 12.30 13.31
C ALA A 27 -17.83 12.82 14.75
N ARG A 28 -16.67 12.60 15.37
CA ARG A 28 -16.42 12.94 16.78
C ARG A 28 -16.01 14.38 17.01
N TYR A 29 -15.19 14.92 16.13
CA TYR A 29 -14.57 16.25 16.32
C TYR A 29 -15.10 17.30 15.35
N GLY A 30 -15.86 16.88 14.31
CA GLY A 30 -16.34 17.77 13.26
C GLY A 30 -15.25 18.12 12.23
N ALA A 31 -15.69 18.64 11.10
CA ALA A 31 -14.80 19.17 10.07
C ALA A 31 -14.27 20.57 10.44
N PRO A 32 -13.07 20.96 9.98
CA PRO A 32 -12.15 20.17 9.17
C PRO A 32 -11.25 19.23 10.01
N ILE A 33 -10.95 18.05 9.46
CA ILE A 33 -9.90 17.15 9.96
C ILE A 33 -8.76 17.15 8.95
N TYR A 34 -7.55 17.42 9.41
CA TYR A 34 -6.37 17.41 8.55
C TYR A 34 -5.79 16.01 8.44
N VAL A 35 -5.35 15.63 7.24
CA VAL A 35 -4.73 14.32 6.98
C VAL A 35 -3.40 14.57 6.29
N ARG A 36 -2.32 14.05 6.87
CA ARG A 36 -0.97 14.16 6.29
C ARG A 36 -0.86 13.17 5.14
N HIS A 37 -0.71 13.71 3.93
CA HIS A 37 -0.72 12.99 2.66
C HIS A 37 -2.05 12.25 2.41
N GLU A 38 -2.21 11.59 1.27
CA GLU A 38 -3.37 10.72 1.03
C GLU A 38 -3.47 9.64 2.09
N ILE A 39 -4.67 9.42 2.63
CA ILE A 39 -4.85 8.41 3.69
C ILE A 39 -4.50 7.01 3.18
N VAL A 40 -4.83 6.73 1.93
CA VAL A 40 -4.47 5.56 1.12
C VAL A 40 -4.35 5.99 -0.34
N HIS A 41 -3.60 5.26 -1.17
CA HIS A 41 -3.45 5.57 -2.59
C HIS A 41 -4.69 5.16 -3.39
N ASN A 42 -5.75 5.95 -3.26
CA ASN A 42 -6.96 5.80 -4.08
C ASN A 42 -7.71 7.15 -4.16
N GLN A 43 -7.79 7.73 -5.35
CA GLN A 43 -8.38 9.04 -5.58
C GLN A 43 -9.86 9.08 -5.18
N TYR A 44 -10.63 8.03 -5.45
CA TYR A 44 -12.05 7.96 -5.06
C TYR A 44 -12.21 8.06 -3.54
N VAL A 45 -11.38 7.35 -2.77
CA VAL A 45 -11.39 7.42 -1.29
C VAL A 45 -11.02 8.82 -0.81
N VAL A 46 -9.98 9.41 -1.40
CA VAL A 46 -9.54 10.77 -1.05
C VAL A 46 -10.63 11.79 -1.32
N ASP A 47 -11.30 11.70 -2.47
CA ASP A 47 -12.37 12.64 -2.84
C ASP A 47 -13.63 12.45 -1.98
N ASP A 48 -13.99 11.22 -1.63
CA ASP A 48 -15.09 10.92 -0.71
C ASP A 48 -14.83 11.53 0.68
N LEU A 49 -13.63 11.33 1.23
CA LEU A 49 -13.26 11.91 2.52
C LEU A 49 -13.15 13.44 2.47
N ARG A 50 -12.69 14.03 1.35
CA ARG A 50 -12.76 15.50 1.13
C ARG A 50 -14.18 16.01 1.19
N ALA A 51 -15.10 15.34 0.49
CA ALA A 51 -16.52 15.71 0.50
C ALA A 51 -17.13 15.64 1.92
N LYS A 52 -16.60 14.77 2.78
CA LYS A 52 -16.97 14.64 4.21
C LYS A 52 -16.30 15.69 5.11
N GLY A 53 -15.31 16.45 4.60
CA GLY A 53 -14.65 17.52 5.34
C GLY A 53 -13.20 17.23 5.78
N ALA A 54 -12.56 16.19 5.25
CA ALA A 54 -11.13 15.97 5.41
C ALA A 54 -10.32 16.93 4.52
N VAL A 55 -9.21 17.46 5.05
CA VAL A 55 -8.29 18.34 4.33
C VAL A 55 -6.94 17.65 4.26
N PHE A 56 -6.52 17.29 3.04
CA PHE A 56 -5.24 16.61 2.83
C PHE A 56 -4.13 17.64 2.65
N ILE A 57 -3.05 17.49 3.41
CA ILE A 57 -1.88 18.38 3.43
C ILE A 57 -0.59 17.56 3.34
N ASP A 58 0.46 18.15 2.79
CA ASP A 58 1.78 17.51 2.71
C ASP A 58 2.71 17.96 3.84
N ASP A 59 2.57 19.17 4.33
CA ASP A 59 3.36 19.70 5.43
C ASP A 59 2.46 19.97 6.66
N PRO A 60 2.83 19.51 7.88
CA PRO A 60 2.13 19.91 9.10
C PRO A 60 2.00 21.43 9.29
N ALA A 61 2.89 22.23 8.70
CA ALA A 61 2.83 23.69 8.73
C ALA A 61 1.58 24.28 8.04
N ASP A 62 0.99 23.54 7.10
CA ASP A 62 -0.22 23.96 6.37
C ASP A 62 -1.50 23.84 7.23
N ALA A 63 -1.43 23.07 8.34
CA ALA A 63 -2.54 23.00 9.29
C ALA A 63 -2.55 24.20 10.24
N PRO A 64 -3.74 24.74 10.60
CA PRO A 64 -3.85 25.72 11.68
C PRO A 64 -3.30 25.19 13.01
N GLU A 65 -2.75 26.07 13.83
CA GLU A 65 -2.29 25.72 15.16
C GLU A 65 -3.42 25.06 15.99
N GLY A 66 -3.09 23.98 16.70
CA GLY A 66 -4.04 23.23 17.52
C GLY A 66 -5.02 22.34 16.74
N ALA A 67 -4.97 22.33 15.40
CA ALA A 67 -5.80 21.47 14.59
C ALA A 67 -5.53 19.98 14.86
N LEU A 68 -6.51 19.13 14.50
CA LEU A 68 -6.35 17.68 14.53
C LEU A 68 -5.73 17.21 13.21
N LEU A 69 -4.59 16.54 13.30
CA LEU A 69 -3.85 15.96 12.18
C LEU A 69 -3.83 14.42 12.29
N ILE A 70 -4.23 13.72 11.23
CA ILE A 70 -4.15 12.26 11.13
C ILE A 70 -2.96 11.92 10.22
N TYR A 71 -2.06 11.05 10.70
CA TYR A 71 -1.02 10.46 9.85
C TYR A 71 -1.62 9.34 9.00
N SER A 72 -1.26 9.30 7.70
CA SER A 72 -1.78 8.31 6.76
C SER A 72 -1.33 6.88 7.08
N ALA A 73 -1.95 5.91 6.39
CA ALA A 73 -1.60 4.49 6.53
C ALA A 73 -0.12 4.18 6.24
N HIS A 74 0.54 5.03 5.47
CA HIS A 74 1.93 4.85 5.03
C HIS A 74 2.98 5.12 6.12
N GLY A 75 2.57 5.72 7.25
CA GLY A 75 3.49 6.16 8.30
C GLY A 75 4.17 7.49 7.98
N VAL A 76 4.88 8.01 8.96
CA VAL A 76 5.60 9.28 8.83
C VAL A 76 6.95 9.22 9.54
N SER A 77 7.91 10.03 9.06
CA SER A 77 9.23 10.18 9.70
C SER A 77 9.13 10.86 11.07
N PRO A 78 10.14 10.71 11.93
CA PRO A 78 10.24 11.47 13.18
C PRO A 78 10.22 12.99 12.97
N ALA A 79 10.79 13.48 11.87
CA ALA A 79 10.78 14.91 11.53
C ALA A 79 9.36 15.46 11.33
N VAL A 80 8.48 14.71 10.66
CA VAL A 80 7.07 15.09 10.49
C VAL A 80 6.35 15.12 11.84
N ARG A 81 6.62 14.15 12.74
CA ARG A 81 6.05 14.12 14.10
C ARG A 81 6.50 15.32 14.92
N GLU A 82 7.78 15.71 14.81
CA GLU A 82 8.32 16.87 15.51
C GLU A 82 7.74 18.17 14.95
N ALA A 83 7.63 18.31 13.62
CA ALA A 83 6.98 19.47 12.99
C ALA A 83 5.52 19.64 13.44
N ALA A 84 4.76 18.54 13.51
CA ALA A 84 3.39 18.56 14.03
C ALA A 84 3.35 18.99 15.50
N ARG A 85 4.28 18.49 16.34
CA ARG A 85 4.38 18.88 17.75
C ARG A 85 4.74 20.34 17.91
N ALA A 86 5.74 20.83 17.16
CA ALA A 86 6.17 22.23 17.20
C ALA A 86 5.04 23.18 16.77
N ARG A 87 4.13 22.73 15.88
CA ARG A 87 2.94 23.46 15.46
C ARG A 87 1.78 23.36 16.47
N GLY A 88 1.94 22.61 17.56
CA GLY A 88 0.89 22.40 18.56
C GLY A 88 -0.29 21.57 18.06
N LEU A 89 -0.09 20.75 17.02
CA LEU A 89 -1.17 19.94 16.47
C LEU A 89 -1.52 18.77 17.39
N ARG A 90 -2.79 18.46 17.49
CA ARG A 90 -3.26 17.20 18.07
C ARG A 90 -3.14 16.11 17.01
N THR A 91 -2.51 14.99 17.32
CA THR A 91 -2.23 13.98 16.30
C THR A 91 -2.92 12.65 16.61
N ILE A 92 -3.42 11.98 15.57
CA ILE A 92 -3.89 10.60 15.59
C ILE A 92 -3.06 9.80 14.59
N ASP A 93 -2.56 8.64 15.01
CA ASP A 93 -1.71 7.82 14.17
C ASP A 93 -2.54 6.79 13.37
N GLY A 94 -2.74 7.07 12.07
CA GLY A 94 -3.39 6.19 11.12
C GLY A 94 -2.48 5.13 10.52
N THR A 95 -1.18 5.13 10.83
CA THR A 95 -0.19 4.20 10.26
C THR A 95 -0.67 2.75 10.34
N CYS A 96 -0.59 2.03 9.24
CA CYS A 96 -0.92 0.61 9.19
C CYS A 96 -0.02 -0.16 10.17
N PRO A 97 -0.57 -1.08 11.00
CA PRO A 97 0.25 -1.87 11.93
C PRO A 97 1.40 -2.64 11.26
N LEU A 98 1.26 -3.01 9.99
CA LEU A 98 2.31 -3.71 9.24
C LEU A 98 3.45 -2.76 8.83
N VAL A 99 3.16 -1.50 8.51
CA VAL A 99 4.17 -0.45 8.33
C VAL A 99 4.84 -0.12 9.67
N THR A 100 4.07 -0.02 10.75
CA THR A 100 4.63 0.15 12.10
C THR A 100 5.61 -0.96 12.46
N LYS A 101 5.32 -2.22 12.07
CA LYS A 101 6.25 -3.35 12.26
C LYS A 101 7.59 -3.10 11.57
N VAL A 102 7.59 -2.60 10.33
CA VAL A 102 8.82 -2.26 9.58
C VAL A 102 9.60 -1.15 10.30
N HIS A 103 8.93 -0.09 10.75
CA HIS A 103 9.57 0.99 11.52
C HIS A 103 10.20 0.47 12.82
N VAL A 104 9.49 -0.39 13.57
CA VAL A 104 10.02 -0.97 14.84
C VAL A 104 11.24 -1.86 14.58
N GLU A 105 11.22 -2.71 13.56
CA GLU A 105 12.37 -3.56 13.22
C GLU A 105 13.56 -2.72 12.73
N THR A 106 13.30 -1.69 11.92
CA THR A 106 14.32 -0.70 11.50
C THR A 106 14.99 -0.07 12.71
N LEU A 107 14.20 0.50 13.64
CA LEU A 107 14.72 1.13 14.85
C LEU A 107 15.50 0.15 15.73
N ARG A 108 15.04 -1.10 15.85
CA ARG A 108 15.75 -2.13 16.59
C ARG A 108 17.12 -2.41 15.99
N MET A 109 17.22 -2.58 14.67
CA MET A 109 18.52 -2.80 14.00
C MET A 109 19.45 -1.58 14.18
N LEU A 110 18.93 -0.36 14.03
CA LEU A 110 19.70 0.86 14.24
C LEU A 110 20.25 0.96 15.68
N ASN A 111 19.45 0.60 16.69
CA ASN A 111 19.85 0.60 18.10
C ASN A 111 20.89 -0.50 18.40
N ASP A 112 20.82 -1.63 17.70
CA ASP A 112 21.81 -2.72 17.79
C ASP A 112 23.12 -2.37 17.04
N GLY A 113 23.22 -1.19 16.45
CA GLY A 113 24.41 -0.68 15.76
C GLY A 113 24.51 -1.05 14.29
N TYR A 114 23.44 -1.61 13.69
CA TYR A 114 23.39 -1.96 12.27
C TYR A 114 23.14 -0.72 11.40
N GLU A 115 23.67 -0.72 10.17
CA GLU A 115 23.08 0.03 9.06
C GLU A 115 21.94 -0.79 8.47
N VAL A 116 20.99 -0.14 7.80
CA VAL A 116 19.79 -0.80 7.28
C VAL A 116 19.67 -0.55 5.77
N VAL A 117 19.50 -1.61 5.01
CA VAL A 117 19.04 -1.56 3.63
C VAL A 117 17.52 -1.52 3.65
N LEU A 118 16.94 -0.55 3.01
CA LEU A 118 15.51 -0.46 2.75
C LEU A 118 15.26 -0.74 1.27
N VAL A 119 14.67 -1.89 0.96
CA VAL A 119 14.23 -2.20 -0.41
C VAL A 119 12.89 -1.49 -0.65
N GLY A 120 12.82 -0.59 -1.64
CA GLY A 120 11.62 0.22 -1.87
C GLY A 120 11.74 1.16 -3.04
N HIS A 121 10.68 1.86 -3.36
CA HIS A 121 10.65 2.84 -4.47
C HIS A 121 10.97 4.24 -3.96
N ALA A 122 11.94 4.91 -4.58
CA ALA A 122 12.28 6.31 -4.28
C ALA A 122 11.06 7.22 -4.44
N GLY A 123 10.89 8.15 -3.51
CA GLY A 123 9.75 9.10 -3.50
C GLY A 123 8.42 8.51 -3.01
N HIS A 124 8.38 7.24 -2.64
CA HIS A 124 7.19 6.68 -2.01
C HIS A 124 7.11 7.08 -0.54
N VAL A 125 5.96 7.55 -0.08
CA VAL A 125 5.75 8.08 1.28
C VAL A 125 6.08 7.08 2.41
N GLU A 126 5.85 5.78 2.21
CA GLU A 126 6.25 4.74 3.16
C GLU A 126 7.78 4.64 3.28
N VAL A 127 8.49 4.78 2.15
CA VAL A 127 9.95 4.78 2.10
C VAL A 127 10.50 6.02 2.80
N GLU A 128 9.95 7.20 2.52
CA GLU A 128 10.32 8.45 3.20
C GLU A 128 10.10 8.37 4.71
N GLY A 129 8.97 7.80 5.13
CA GLY A 129 8.64 7.55 6.53
C GLY A 129 9.68 6.68 7.24
N THR A 130 10.06 5.57 6.62
CA THR A 130 11.04 4.62 7.16
C THR A 130 12.46 5.19 7.13
N GLN A 131 12.90 5.73 5.98
CA GLN A 131 14.25 6.29 5.81
C GLN A 131 14.50 7.49 6.72
N GLY A 132 13.47 8.27 7.01
CA GLY A 132 13.55 9.43 7.89
C GLY A 132 13.91 9.10 9.35
N HIS A 133 13.89 7.82 9.77
CA HIS A 133 14.36 7.44 11.11
C HIS A 133 15.88 7.60 11.28
N ALA A 134 16.67 7.38 10.24
CA ALA A 134 18.12 7.60 10.25
C ALA A 134 18.63 7.72 8.79
N PRO A 135 18.49 8.91 8.15
CA PRO A 135 18.82 9.08 6.74
C PRO A 135 20.27 8.70 6.37
N ASP A 136 21.21 8.89 7.31
CA ASP A 136 22.63 8.59 7.11
C ASP A 136 23.00 7.10 7.31
N ARG A 137 22.04 6.27 7.76
CA ARG A 137 22.24 4.85 8.10
C ARG A 137 21.22 3.92 7.45
N ILE A 138 20.29 4.45 6.70
CA ILE A 138 19.28 3.69 5.96
C ILE A 138 19.52 3.94 4.46
N HIS A 139 19.95 2.88 3.77
CA HIS A 139 20.30 2.90 2.36
C HIS A 139 19.11 2.40 1.53
N LEU A 140 18.57 3.24 0.66
CA LEU A 140 17.50 2.84 -0.26
C LEU A 140 18.08 2.05 -1.43
N ILE A 141 17.48 0.89 -1.71
CA ILE A 141 17.77 0.02 -2.84
C ILE A 141 16.48 -0.26 -3.59
N GLN A 142 16.48 -0.04 -4.89
CA GLN A 142 15.32 -0.25 -5.74
C GLN A 142 15.42 -1.53 -6.56
N ASP A 143 16.64 -1.90 -6.98
CA ASP A 143 16.91 -3.05 -7.83
C ASP A 143 18.28 -3.70 -7.56
N VAL A 144 18.60 -4.74 -8.33
CA VAL A 144 19.86 -5.48 -8.22
C VAL A 144 21.09 -4.63 -8.60
N ALA A 145 20.92 -3.62 -9.45
CA ALA A 145 22.05 -2.75 -9.83
C ALA A 145 22.46 -1.85 -8.66
N ASP A 146 21.48 -1.37 -7.87
CA ASP A 146 21.74 -0.61 -6.63
C ASP A 146 22.51 -1.47 -5.62
N VAL A 147 22.19 -2.79 -5.53
CA VAL A 147 22.93 -3.70 -4.66
C VAL A 147 24.40 -3.71 -5.00
N ALA A 148 24.75 -3.71 -6.28
CA ALA A 148 26.15 -3.71 -6.74
C ALA A 148 26.90 -2.41 -6.39
N ALA A 149 26.20 -1.28 -6.33
CA ALA A 149 26.76 0.03 -6.03
C ALA A 149 26.76 0.37 -4.52
N LEU A 150 26.08 -0.42 -3.69
CA LEU A 150 25.90 -0.13 -2.26
C LEU A 150 27.24 -0.10 -1.51
N GLU A 151 27.54 1.01 -0.84
CA GLU A 151 28.65 1.16 0.09
C GLU A 151 28.12 1.21 1.54
N VAL A 152 28.71 0.41 2.42
CA VAL A 152 28.34 0.32 3.83
C VAL A 152 29.59 0.39 4.71
N ARG A 153 29.45 0.88 5.93
CA ARG A 153 30.59 1.03 6.86
C ARG A 153 31.09 -0.31 7.38
N ASP A 154 30.16 -1.21 7.72
CA ASP A 154 30.45 -2.54 8.28
C ASP A 154 29.55 -3.58 7.61
N PRO A 155 30.11 -4.38 6.67
CA PRO A 155 29.36 -5.43 5.99
C PRO A 155 28.76 -6.51 6.90
N ASP A 156 29.34 -6.67 8.11
CA ASP A 156 28.89 -7.66 9.09
C ASP A 156 27.78 -7.12 10.00
N LYS A 157 27.52 -5.80 9.94
CA LYS A 157 26.45 -5.12 10.68
C LYS A 157 25.44 -4.45 9.74
N LEU A 158 24.93 -5.22 8.80
CA LEU A 158 23.91 -4.78 7.86
C LEU A 158 22.61 -5.53 8.08
N GLY A 159 21.50 -4.81 8.15
CA GLY A 159 20.16 -5.39 8.19
C GLY A 159 19.37 -5.01 6.94
N CYS A 160 18.28 -5.71 6.68
CA CYS A 160 17.38 -5.44 5.56
C CYS A 160 15.94 -5.39 6.02
N VAL A 161 15.21 -4.41 5.53
CA VAL A 161 13.75 -4.29 5.59
C VAL A 161 13.22 -3.95 4.21
N THR A 162 11.92 -4.14 3.98
CA THR A 162 11.31 -3.80 2.68
C THR A 162 10.07 -2.94 2.85
N GLN A 163 9.74 -2.16 1.83
CA GLN A 163 8.45 -1.53 1.68
C GLN A 163 7.36 -2.63 1.62
N THR A 164 6.19 -2.38 2.22
CA THR A 164 5.15 -3.42 2.39
C THR A 164 4.38 -3.77 1.13
N THR A 165 4.47 -2.95 0.09
CA THR A 165 3.65 -3.03 -1.14
C THR A 165 4.42 -3.40 -2.40
N LEU A 166 5.61 -3.98 -2.26
CA LEU A 166 6.45 -4.38 -3.40
C LEU A 166 5.94 -5.65 -4.11
N SER A 167 6.45 -5.87 -5.32
CA SER A 167 6.39 -7.16 -5.98
C SER A 167 7.20 -8.20 -5.19
N VAL A 168 6.56 -9.33 -4.87
CA VAL A 168 7.23 -10.42 -4.12
C VAL A 168 8.38 -11.01 -4.93
N ASP A 169 8.19 -11.16 -6.26
CA ASP A 169 9.18 -11.78 -7.12
C ASP A 169 10.40 -10.86 -7.30
N ASP A 170 10.18 -9.57 -7.60
CA ASP A 170 11.27 -8.60 -7.79
C ASP A 170 12.05 -8.38 -6.47
N THR A 171 11.34 -8.33 -5.34
CA THR A 171 11.96 -8.21 -4.02
C THR A 171 12.84 -9.40 -3.69
N ARG A 172 12.45 -10.62 -4.10
CA ARG A 172 13.24 -11.84 -3.90
C ARG A 172 14.59 -11.74 -4.61
N GLU A 173 14.61 -11.28 -5.87
CA GLU A 173 15.85 -11.11 -6.64
C GLU A 173 16.81 -10.14 -5.96
N VAL A 174 16.30 -9.02 -5.44
CA VAL A 174 17.11 -8.04 -4.70
C VAL A 174 17.65 -8.62 -3.38
N ILE A 175 16.81 -9.34 -2.62
CA ILE A 175 17.22 -9.99 -1.36
C ILE A 175 18.27 -11.06 -1.62
N GLU A 176 18.14 -11.87 -2.66
CA GLU A 176 19.12 -12.88 -3.05
C GLU A 176 20.48 -12.24 -3.43
N ALA A 177 20.45 -11.14 -4.18
CA ALA A 177 21.66 -10.38 -4.52
C ALA A 177 22.32 -9.78 -3.28
N LEU A 178 21.53 -9.21 -2.33
CA LEU A 178 22.03 -8.72 -1.06
C LEU A 178 22.69 -9.85 -0.23
N ALA A 179 22.05 -11.01 -0.12
CA ALA A 179 22.59 -12.16 0.62
C ALA A 179 23.87 -12.71 0.01
N GLN A 180 24.00 -12.68 -1.32
CA GLN A 180 25.25 -13.08 -2.02
C GLN A 180 26.38 -12.09 -1.75
N ARG A 181 26.10 -10.79 -1.80
CA ARG A 181 27.11 -9.75 -1.59
C ARG A 181 27.50 -9.59 -0.11
N PHE A 182 26.54 -9.73 0.79
CA PHE A 182 26.69 -9.55 2.24
C PHE A 182 26.22 -10.80 2.99
N PRO A 183 27.08 -11.85 3.10
CA PRO A 183 26.65 -13.15 3.66
C PRO A 183 26.13 -13.12 5.10
N ASN A 184 26.52 -12.09 5.88
CA ASN A 184 26.10 -11.90 7.27
C ASN A 184 24.94 -10.90 7.44
N ILE A 185 24.33 -10.46 6.33
CA ILE A 185 23.19 -9.54 6.38
C ILE A 185 22.02 -10.14 7.16
N ARG A 186 21.44 -9.34 8.05
CA ARG A 186 20.25 -9.73 8.80
C ARG A 186 19.01 -9.49 7.97
N LEU A 187 18.51 -10.52 7.32
CA LEU A 187 17.28 -10.47 6.53
C LEU A 187 16.03 -10.46 7.42
N PRO A 188 14.87 -9.98 6.93
CA PRO A 188 13.62 -10.04 7.64
C PRO A 188 13.27 -11.48 8.02
N ARG A 189 12.86 -11.74 9.27
CA ARG A 189 12.46 -13.08 9.74
C ARG A 189 11.18 -13.60 9.06
N LYS A 190 10.32 -12.71 8.64
CA LYS A 190 9.15 -12.92 7.81
C LYS A 190 9.16 -11.79 6.78
N ASP A 191 8.66 -12.07 5.60
CA ASP A 191 8.55 -11.06 4.56
C ASP A 191 7.86 -9.80 5.13
N ASP A 192 8.46 -8.64 4.90
CA ASP A 192 7.88 -7.35 5.27
C ASP A 192 6.78 -6.95 4.30
N ILE A 193 6.77 -7.56 3.10
CA ILE A 193 5.64 -7.43 2.17
C ILE A 193 4.39 -7.92 2.86
N CYS A 194 3.37 -7.08 2.93
CA CYS A 194 2.18 -7.38 3.71
C CYS A 194 1.36 -8.50 3.08
N TYR A 195 0.64 -9.26 3.93
CA TYR A 195 -0.24 -10.35 3.51
C TYR A 195 -1.22 -9.93 2.40
N ALA A 196 -1.74 -8.71 2.48
CA ALA A 196 -2.70 -8.20 1.52
C ALA A 196 -2.08 -8.02 0.13
N THR A 197 -0.85 -7.53 0.05
CA THR A 197 -0.08 -7.44 -1.19
C THR A 197 0.20 -8.82 -1.76
N GLN A 198 0.70 -9.77 -0.95
CA GLN A 198 0.97 -11.15 -1.36
C GLN A 198 -0.30 -11.84 -1.87
N ASN A 199 -1.39 -11.75 -1.11
CA ASN A 199 -2.64 -12.43 -1.45
C ASN A 199 -3.21 -11.91 -2.78
N ARG A 200 -3.17 -10.59 -3.03
CA ARG A 200 -3.65 -10.00 -4.27
C ARG A 200 -2.76 -10.36 -5.46
N GLN A 201 -1.44 -10.36 -5.29
CA GLN A 201 -0.52 -10.84 -6.32
C GLN A 201 -0.75 -12.33 -6.64
N ASN A 202 -0.95 -13.16 -5.63
CA ASN A 202 -1.28 -14.58 -5.80
C ASN A 202 -2.66 -14.77 -6.49
N ALA A 203 -3.64 -13.92 -6.17
CA ALA A 203 -4.94 -13.95 -6.83
C ALA A 203 -4.83 -13.58 -8.32
N VAL A 204 -3.98 -12.60 -8.67
CA VAL A 204 -3.68 -12.26 -10.07
C VAL A 204 -3.01 -13.43 -10.79
N LYS A 205 -2.00 -14.08 -10.19
CA LYS A 205 -1.33 -15.26 -10.76
C LYS A 205 -2.34 -16.38 -11.05
N LYS A 206 -3.20 -16.70 -10.07
CA LYS A 206 -4.27 -17.71 -10.26
C LYS A 206 -5.26 -17.30 -11.36
N LEU A 207 -5.63 -16.02 -11.41
CA LEU A 207 -6.52 -15.51 -12.44
C LEU A 207 -5.89 -15.67 -13.83
N LEU A 208 -4.60 -15.30 -13.95
CA LEU A 208 -3.84 -15.50 -15.18
C LEU A 208 -3.77 -16.98 -15.59
N ASP A 209 -3.45 -17.89 -14.67
CA ASP A 209 -3.40 -19.34 -14.93
C ASP A 209 -4.74 -19.89 -15.46
N GLU A 210 -5.86 -19.36 -14.96
CA GLU A 210 -7.18 -19.73 -15.47
C GLU A 210 -7.49 -19.17 -16.87
N LEU A 211 -6.99 -17.96 -17.16
CA LEU A 211 -7.22 -17.26 -18.42
C LEU A 211 -6.22 -17.68 -19.52
N THR A 212 -4.96 -17.98 -19.16
CA THR A 212 -3.87 -18.27 -20.12
C THR A 212 -3.98 -19.64 -20.80
N ARG A 213 -4.94 -20.47 -20.45
CA ARG A 213 -5.28 -21.62 -21.29
C ARG A 213 -5.68 -21.21 -22.72
N LYS A 214 -5.84 -19.90 -22.99
CA LYS A 214 -6.08 -19.28 -24.28
C LYS A 214 -5.04 -18.15 -24.48
N ALA A 215 -4.17 -18.26 -25.48
CA ALA A 215 -2.98 -17.43 -25.73
C ALA A 215 -3.22 -15.89 -25.69
N GLY A 216 -2.22 -15.16 -25.16
CA GLY A 216 -2.01 -13.71 -25.30
C GLY A 216 -3.03 -12.85 -24.57
N ILE A 217 -2.80 -12.55 -23.26
CA ILE A 217 -3.70 -11.71 -22.47
C ILE A 217 -3.23 -10.26 -22.52
N ALA A 218 -4.07 -9.35 -23.02
CA ALA A 218 -3.90 -7.92 -22.82
C ALA A 218 -4.34 -7.53 -21.41
N ALA A 219 -3.56 -6.69 -20.73
CA ALA A 219 -3.90 -6.17 -19.42
C ALA A 219 -4.04 -4.64 -19.48
N HIS A 220 -5.10 -4.12 -18.87
CA HIS A 220 -5.39 -2.69 -18.82
C HIS A 220 -5.67 -2.27 -17.39
N MET A 221 -5.06 -1.16 -16.97
CA MET A 221 -5.37 -0.52 -15.69
C MET A 221 -6.42 0.56 -15.90
N VAL A 222 -7.51 0.47 -15.16
CA VAL A 222 -8.61 1.44 -15.23
C VAL A 222 -8.92 2.00 -13.82
N GLN A 223 -9.29 3.26 -13.75
CA GLN A 223 -9.69 3.88 -12.48
C GLN A 223 -11.15 3.57 -12.11
N ASN A 224 -11.99 3.37 -13.12
CA ASN A 224 -13.42 3.04 -12.97
C ASN A 224 -13.93 2.40 -14.26
N GLY A 225 -15.22 2.03 -14.30
CA GLY A 225 -15.84 1.42 -15.46
C GLY A 225 -15.85 2.28 -16.73
N ASP A 226 -15.93 3.60 -16.60
CA ASP A 226 -16.02 4.53 -17.75
C ASP A 226 -14.70 4.61 -18.53
N ALA A 227 -13.57 4.26 -17.90
CA ALA A 227 -12.26 4.20 -18.53
C ALA A 227 -12.05 2.96 -19.43
N ILE A 228 -13.01 2.04 -19.50
CA ILE A 228 -12.93 0.86 -20.37
C ILE A 228 -13.19 1.28 -21.82
N ASP A 229 -12.18 1.12 -22.69
CA ASP A 229 -12.34 1.28 -24.12
C ASP A 229 -13.09 0.06 -24.71
N PRO A 230 -14.24 0.26 -25.36
CA PRO A 230 -14.97 -0.83 -26.00
C PRO A 230 -14.14 -1.63 -27.01
N ALA A 231 -13.13 -1.01 -27.63
CA ALA A 231 -12.24 -1.67 -28.58
C ALA A 231 -11.42 -2.82 -27.95
N TRP A 232 -11.14 -2.76 -26.65
CA TRP A 232 -10.43 -3.82 -25.95
C TRP A 232 -11.22 -5.12 -25.86
N LEU A 233 -12.56 -5.04 -26.01
CA LEU A 233 -13.46 -6.17 -25.86
C LEU A 233 -13.79 -6.87 -27.21
N ALA A 234 -13.24 -6.38 -28.32
CA ALA A 234 -13.51 -6.96 -29.64
C ALA A 234 -12.99 -8.41 -29.72
N GLY A 235 -13.90 -9.37 -29.84
CA GLY A 235 -13.58 -10.80 -29.92
C GLY A 235 -13.18 -11.43 -28.57
N VAL A 236 -13.32 -10.71 -27.44
CA VAL A 236 -13.00 -11.21 -26.11
C VAL A 236 -14.17 -12.03 -25.54
N GLU A 237 -13.91 -13.28 -25.20
CA GLU A 237 -14.90 -14.19 -24.60
C GLU A 237 -14.84 -14.18 -23.08
N CYS A 238 -13.67 -13.87 -22.48
CA CYS A 238 -13.47 -13.90 -21.04
C CYS A 238 -12.60 -12.72 -20.58
N VAL A 239 -13.01 -12.06 -19.50
CA VAL A 239 -12.33 -10.93 -18.87
C VAL A 239 -12.03 -11.26 -17.42
N GLY A 240 -10.76 -11.13 -17.00
CA GLY A 240 -10.36 -11.17 -15.59
C GLY A 240 -10.41 -9.78 -14.98
N VAL A 241 -10.98 -9.64 -13.79
CA VAL A 241 -11.01 -8.38 -13.04
C VAL A 241 -10.36 -8.56 -11.68
N THR A 242 -9.44 -7.69 -11.37
CA THR A 242 -8.79 -7.60 -10.05
C THR A 242 -8.76 -6.16 -9.54
N ALA A 243 -8.45 -5.97 -8.28
CA ALA A 243 -8.35 -4.65 -7.68
C ALA A 243 -7.25 -4.60 -6.60
N SER A 244 -6.61 -3.43 -6.48
CA SER A 244 -5.58 -3.19 -5.45
C SER A 244 -6.17 -3.18 -4.04
N ALA A 245 -5.30 -3.27 -3.03
CA ALA A 245 -5.68 -3.26 -1.62
C ALA A 245 -6.29 -1.92 -1.13
N SER A 246 -6.28 -0.89 -1.97
CA SER A 246 -6.88 0.43 -1.69
C SER A 246 -8.09 0.75 -2.57
N THR A 247 -8.59 -0.21 -3.37
CA THR A 247 -9.74 -0.02 -4.27
C THR A 247 -11.02 -0.47 -3.59
N PRO A 248 -12.04 0.40 -3.43
CA PRO A 248 -13.33 0.00 -2.90
C PRO A 248 -14.08 -0.92 -3.86
N GLU A 249 -14.85 -1.88 -3.33
CA GLU A 249 -15.61 -2.85 -4.13
C GLU A 249 -16.59 -2.17 -5.10
N LEU A 250 -17.13 -1.01 -4.74
CA LEU A 250 -17.99 -0.21 -5.61
C LEU A 250 -17.36 0.06 -7.00
N LEU A 251 -16.04 0.33 -7.05
CA LEU A 251 -15.36 0.55 -8.35
C LEU A 251 -15.26 -0.74 -9.16
N VAL A 252 -15.10 -1.89 -8.49
CA VAL A 252 -15.14 -3.21 -9.16
C VAL A 252 -16.54 -3.47 -9.71
N GLU A 253 -17.59 -3.19 -8.96
CA GLU A 253 -18.98 -3.29 -9.40
C GLU A 253 -19.27 -2.41 -10.62
N GLN A 254 -18.75 -1.16 -10.64
CA GLN A 254 -18.85 -0.28 -11.80
C GLN A 254 -18.15 -0.85 -13.03
N VAL A 255 -16.98 -1.46 -12.89
CA VAL A 255 -16.28 -2.15 -13.97
C VAL A 255 -17.13 -3.31 -14.51
N VAL A 256 -17.66 -4.16 -13.64
CA VAL A 256 -18.50 -5.29 -14.02
C VAL A 256 -19.78 -4.81 -14.75
N GLU A 257 -20.43 -3.78 -14.23
CA GLU A 257 -21.63 -3.22 -14.85
C GLU A 257 -21.33 -2.61 -16.24
N ARG A 258 -20.19 -1.95 -16.37
CA ARG A 258 -19.73 -1.44 -17.67
C ARG A 258 -19.45 -2.55 -18.66
N LEU A 259 -18.78 -3.63 -18.24
CA LEU A 259 -18.55 -4.81 -19.07
C LEU A 259 -19.86 -5.44 -19.51
N ARG A 260 -20.86 -5.52 -18.62
CA ARG A 260 -22.20 -6.03 -18.94
C ARG A 260 -22.89 -5.19 -20.03
N LYS A 261 -22.83 -3.86 -19.91
CA LYS A 261 -23.40 -2.95 -20.93
C LYS A 261 -22.71 -3.09 -22.29
N LEU A 262 -21.38 -3.20 -22.29
CA LEU A 262 -20.59 -3.29 -23.53
C LEU A 262 -20.73 -4.67 -24.22
N SER A 263 -21.03 -5.73 -23.47
CA SER A 263 -21.23 -7.09 -24.04
C SER A 263 -22.64 -7.33 -24.61
N GLY A 264 -23.53 -6.36 -24.56
CA GLY A 264 -24.90 -6.50 -25.08
C GLY A 264 -25.91 -7.10 -24.08
N GLY A 265 -25.57 -7.17 -22.78
CA GLY A 265 -26.54 -7.42 -21.70
C GLY A 265 -26.26 -8.61 -20.78
N GLU A 266 -25.84 -9.78 -21.29
CA GLU A 266 -25.57 -10.92 -20.41
C GLU A 266 -24.06 -11.18 -20.23
N VAL A 267 -23.64 -11.20 -18.96
CA VAL A 267 -22.29 -11.58 -18.55
C VAL A 267 -22.39 -12.68 -17.50
N ALA A 268 -21.76 -13.82 -17.76
CA ALA A 268 -21.59 -14.86 -16.76
C ALA A 268 -20.52 -14.40 -15.76
N LEU A 269 -20.94 -14.08 -14.55
CA LEU A 269 -20.05 -13.60 -13.48
C LEU A 269 -19.68 -14.74 -12.55
N ARG A 270 -18.39 -14.98 -12.32
CA ARG A 270 -17.88 -15.84 -11.25
C ARG A 270 -16.71 -15.23 -10.54
N SER A 271 -16.45 -15.68 -9.33
CA SER A 271 -15.26 -15.31 -8.56
C SER A 271 -14.34 -16.51 -8.37
N LEU A 272 -13.05 -16.27 -8.25
CA LEU A 272 -12.11 -17.25 -7.72
C LEU A 272 -12.54 -17.67 -6.31
N PRO A 273 -12.13 -18.87 -5.84
CA PRO A 273 -12.44 -19.33 -4.48
C PRO A 273 -12.11 -18.29 -3.44
N GLN A 274 -13.02 -18.10 -2.47
CA GLN A 274 -12.84 -17.12 -1.41
C GLN A 274 -11.64 -17.46 -0.54
N VAL A 275 -10.84 -16.44 -0.23
CA VAL A 275 -9.71 -16.51 0.69
C VAL A 275 -10.08 -15.64 1.89
N ASP A 276 -10.22 -16.26 3.07
CA ASP A 276 -10.32 -15.53 4.33
C ASP A 276 -8.93 -15.06 4.74
N GLU A 277 -8.72 -13.76 4.77
CA GLU A 277 -7.44 -13.17 5.18
C GLU A 277 -7.25 -13.19 6.70
N GLY A 278 -8.32 -13.37 7.48
CA GLY A 278 -8.29 -13.55 8.95
C GLY A 278 -7.65 -12.39 9.71
N VAL A 279 -7.56 -11.20 9.11
CA VAL A 279 -6.88 -10.02 9.67
C VAL A 279 -7.88 -8.90 9.89
N ALA A 280 -7.90 -8.37 11.11
CA ALA A 280 -8.63 -7.15 11.46
C ALA A 280 -7.75 -6.26 12.35
N PHE A 281 -7.81 -4.96 12.14
CA PHE A 281 -7.10 -3.98 12.96
C PHE A 281 -8.09 -3.06 13.67
N GLN A 282 -7.81 -2.78 14.93
CA GLN A 282 -8.62 -1.84 15.70
C GLN A 282 -8.15 -0.40 15.46
N ILE A 283 -9.08 0.54 15.49
CA ILE A 283 -8.77 1.97 15.50
C ILE A 283 -8.02 2.36 16.80
N PRO A 284 -7.28 3.48 16.79
CA PRO A 284 -6.55 3.95 17.97
C PRO A 284 -7.46 4.16 19.18
N PRO A 285 -6.94 3.98 20.42
CA PRO A 285 -7.74 4.14 21.64
C PRO A 285 -8.40 5.51 21.78
N GLU A 286 -7.79 6.56 21.23
CA GLU A 286 -8.27 7.94 21.25
C GLU A 286 -9.60 8.12 20.50
N LEU A 287 -9.93 7.18 19.61
CA LEU A 287 -11.16 7.19 18.81
C LEU A 287 -12.23 6.17 19.26
N ARG A 288 -11.90 5.29 20.17
CA ARG A 288 -12.84 4.28 20.72
C ARG A 288 -13.84 4.85 21.70
#